data_412af7710b90bb1580208bad6759a886
#
_entry.id   412af7710b90bb1580208bad6759a886
#
_cell.length_a   1.000
_cell.length_b   1.000
_cell.length_c   1.000
_cell.angle_alpha   90.00
_cell.angle_beta   90.00
_cell.angle_gamma   90.00
#
_symmetry.space_group_name_H-M   'P 1'
#
loop_
_entity.id
_entity.type
_entity.pdbx_description
1 polymer ?
#
loop_
_entity_poly.entity_id
_entity_poly.type
_entity_poly.pdbx_seq_one_letter_code
_entity_poly.pdbx_strand_id
1 'polypeptide(L)'
;MKRAVVFVIFFAILGISLAGLYWSQRQAKSPPVSANAILNIAADAQRDVARLPLHFTRLSDEQEIRVGRQLAADYSVQAMKLSPEDEALEKYVRRVGGTVSAHAHRHLDYNFHVIPNHNMINAFSLPGGPVYVGEGMLDLMETEDELASILAHEVEHIDHYHSVERVQIEAKLKNLDLDVVGQFLEIPLEFWQAGYHKDEEFEADREGVRLAVAAGYSPYGAVSIFTRLAKLSNEFVIHAQSPGEELSELAIESLTGYFRSHPLPSERLDQVNRLIIEEHWEDQKAQKQFHVEYAK
;
A
#
# COMPACT_ATOMS: atom_id res chain seq x y z
N MET A 1 16.24 37.26 -2.00
CA MET A 1 16.52 37.18 -3.45
C MET A 1 16.51 35.77 -4.01
N LYS A 2 17.17 34.75 -3.46
CA LYS A 2 17.24 33.39 -4.02
C LYS A 2 15.86 32.69 -4.14
N ARG A 3 14.94 32.85 -3.15
CA ARG A 3 13.59 32.25 -3.20
C ARG A 3 12.70 32.84 -4.30
N ALA A 4 12.76 34.15 -4.53
CA ALA A 4 11.98 34.80 -5.60
C ALA A 4 12.42 34.34 -7.01
N VAL A 5 13.72 34.12 -7.22
CA VAL A 5 14.25 33.60 -8.48
C VAL A 5 13.75 32.18 -8.76
N VAL A 6 13.70 31.31 -7.75
CA VAL A 6 13.18 29.94 -7.87
C VAL A 6 11.70 29.96 -8.25
N PHE A 7 10.89 30.81 -7.63
CA PHE A 7 9.47 30.98 -7.99
C PHE A 7 9.28 31.47 -9.41
N VAL A 8 10.08 32.44 -9.86
CA VAL A 8 10.01 32.96 -11.22
C VAL A 8 10.37 31.90 -12.26
N ILE A 9 11.41 31.11 -12.00
CA ILE A 9 11.82 30.00 -12.88
C ILE A 9 10.70 28.93 -12.92
N PHE A 10 10.13 28.57 -11.77
CA PHE A 10 9.04 27.60 -11.69
C PHE A 10 7.82 28.04 -12.50
N PHE A 11 7.36 29.29 -12.34
CA PHE A 11 6.24 29.80 -13.10
C PHE A 11 6.55 29.98 -14.59
N ALA A 12 7.79 30.26 -14.97
CA ALA A 12 8.20 30.31 -16.36
C ALA A 12 8.18 28.92 -17.02
N ILE A 13 8.69 27.90 -16.34
CA ILE A 13 8.65 26.49 -16.82
C ILE A 13 7.20 26.01 -16.91
N LEU A 14 6.37 26.28 -15.90
CA LEU A 14 4.96 25.93 -15.90
C LEU A 14 4.22 26.61 -17.05
N GLY A 15 4.49 27.89 -17.32
CA GLY A 15 3.91 28.64 -18.42
C GLY A 15 4.30 28.08 -19.80
N ILE A 16 5.58 27.72 -19.99
CA ILE A 16 6.09 27.09 -21.22
C ILE A 16 5.46 25.70 -21.43
N SER A 17 5.34 24.91 -20.36
CA SER A 17 4.74 23.58 -20.42
C SER A 17 3.25 23.64 -20.75
N LEU A 18 2.52 24.57 -20.15
CA LEU A 18 1.08 24.80 -20.46
C LEU A 18 0.88 25.31 -21.89
N ALA A 19 1.75 26.21 -22.38
CA ALA A 19 1.71 26.69 -23.75
C ALA A 19 2.03 25.58 -24.77
N GLY A 20 3.00 24.72 -24.45
CA GLY A 20 3.33 23.54 -25.25
C GLY A 20 2.20 22.52 -25.31
N LEU A 21 1.53 22.25 -24.18
CA LEU A 21 0.33 21.41 -24.08
C LEU A 21 -0.84 22.00 -24.90
N TYR A 22 -1.08 23.30 -24.76
CA TYR A 22 -2.12 24.00 -25.51
C TYR A 22 -1.87 23.92 -27.01
N TRP A 23 -0.61 24.03 -27.45
CA TRP A 23 -0.22 23.96 -28.84
C TRP A 23 -0.32 22.55 -29.44
N SER A 24 0.11 21.54 -28.66
CA SER A 24 -0.02 20.13 -29.04
C SER A 24 -1.48 19.69 -29.14
N GLN A 25 -2.38 20.21 -28.28
CA GLN A 25 -3.81 19.92 -28.33
C GLN A 25 -4.50 20.53 -29.53
N ARG A 26 -4.02 21.66 -30.06
CA ARG A 26 -4.56 22.22 -31.31
C ARG A 26 -4.26 21.35 -32.52
N GLN A 27 -3.24 20.52 -32.47
CA GLN A 27 -2.88 19.62 -33.58
C GLN A 27 -3.43 18.18 -33.40
N ALA A 28 -3.82 17.79 -32.21
CA ALA A 28 -4.37 16.47 -31.92
C ALA A 28 -5.90 16.51 -31.94
N LYS A 29 -6.53 15.57 -32.67
CA LYS A 29 -7.98 15.31 -32.63
C LYS A 29 -8.45 14.67 -31.30
N SER A 30 -7.77 14.96 -30.18
CA SER A 30 -8.07 14.42 -28.86
C SER A 30 -9.06 15.32 -28.12
N PRO A 31 -9.94 14.77 -27.28
CA PRO A 31 -10.83 15.57 -26.45
C PRO A 31 -10.03 16.50 -25.53
N PRO A 32 -10.54 17.70 -25.19
CA PRO A 32 -9.82 18.64 -24.34
C PRO A 32 -9.59 18.04 -22.96
N VAL A 33 -8.35 18.18 -22.46
CA VAL A 33 -8.00 17.76 -21.09
C VAL A 33 -8.88 18.56 -20.12
N SER A 34 -9.58 17.86 -19.22
CA SER A 34 -10.45 18.52 -18.26
C SER A 34 -9.65 19.39 -17.28
N ALA A 35 -10.25 20.45 -16.76
CA ALA A 35 -9.62 21.29 -15.73
C ALA A 35 -9.18 20.46 -14.50
N ASN A 36 -9.93 19.42 -14.17
CA ASN A 36 -9.59 18.50 -13.10
C ASN A 36 -8.33 17.68 -13.41
N ALA A 37 -8.12 17.25 -14.66
CA ALA A 37 -6.90 16.55 -15.05
C ALA A 37 -5.66 17.48 -14.97
N ILE A 38 -5.79 18.76 -15.32
CA ILE A 38 -4.72 19.74 -15.16
C ILE A 38 -4.42 20.01 -13.70
N LEU A 39 -5.45 20.11 -12.85
CA LEU A 39 -5.28 20.28 -11.41
C LEU A 39 -4.61 19.06 -10.78
N ASN A 40 -4.96 17.84 -11.19
CA ASN A 40 -4.32 16.61 -10.73
C ASN A 40 -2.84 16.56 -11.13
N ILE A 41 -2.51 16.85 -12.40
CA ILE A 41 -1.11 16.93 -12.87
C ILE A 41 -0.32 18.00 -12.10
N ALA A 42 -0.92 19.13 -11.81
CA ALA A 42 -0.26 20.20 -11.03
C ALA A 42 -0.07 19.78 -9.56
N ALA A 43 -1.04 19.08 -8.97
CA ALA A 43 -0.95 18.53 -7.62
C ALA A 43 0.14 17.45 -7.53
N ASP A 44 0.21 16.54 -8.53
CA ASP A 44 1.23 15.50 -8.61
C ASP A 44 2.62 16.09 -8.79
N ALA A 45 2.80 17.05 -9.69
CA ALA A 45 4.07 17.75 -9.86
C ALA A 45 4.50 18.53 -8.61
N GLN A 46 3.56 19.12 -7.85
CA GLN A 46 3.86 19.78 -6.59
C GLN A 46 4.32 18.78 -5.53
N ARG A 47 3.76 17.58 -5.52
CA ARG A 47 4.12 16.50 -4.61
C ARG A 47 5.50 15.93 -4.94
N ASP A 48 5.80 15.69 -6.23
CA ASP A 48 7.12 15.21 -6.68
C ASP A 48 8.23 16.19 -6.30
N VAL A 49 8.00 17.50 -6.46
CA VAL A 49 8.93 18.53 -6.01
C VAL A 49 9.08 18.55 -4.49
N ALA A 50 8.01 18.24 -3.74
CA ALA A 50 8.07 18.15 -2.27
C ALA A 50 8.83 16.88 -1.79
N ARG A 51 8.86 15.82 -2.61
CA ARG A 51 9.60 14.57 -2.34
C ARG A 51 11.09 14.67 -2.61
N LEU A 52 11.53 15.47 -3.59
CA LEU A 52 12.94 15.63 -3.91
C LEU A 52 13.84 15.92 -2.66
N PRO A 53 13.43 16.76 -1.69
CA PRO A 53 14.18 16.92 -0.46
C PRO A 53 14.19 15.68 0.45
N LEU A 54 13.19 14.81 0.37
CA LEU A 54 13.08 13.62 1.23
C LEU A 54 14.12 12.56 0.85
N HIS A 55 14.41 12.38 -0.43
CA HIS A 55 15.49 11.50 -0.88
C HIS A 55 16.87 11.89 -0.32
N PHE A 56 17.10 13.19 -0.09
CA PHE A 56 18.36 13.70 0.49
C PHE A 56 18.36 13.71 2.02
N THR A 57 17.21 13.60 2.67
CA THR A 57 17.05 13.63 4.13
C THR A 57 16.42 12.34 4.66
N ARG A 58 16.51 11.25 3.89
CA ARG A 58 15.95 9.96 4.29
C ARG A 58 16.57 9.48 5.60
N LEU A 59 15.76 8.94 6.46
CA LEU A 59 16.22 8.32 7.69
C LEU A 59 17.16 7.14 7.37
N SER A 60 18.17 6.92 8.21
CA SER A 60 18.95 5.68 8.15
C SER A 60 18.08 4.49 8.56
N ASP A 61 18.49 3.28 8.18
CA ASP A 61 17.76 2.05 8.55
C ASP A 61 17.58 1.94 10.07
N GLU A 62 18.58 2.32 10.87
CA GLU A 62 18.49 2.30 12.33
C GLU A 62 17.48 3.34 12.87
N GLN A 63 17.40 4.51 12.23
CA GLN A 63 16.42 5.53 12.60
C GLN A 63 15.01 5.07 12.22
N GLU A 64 14.85 4.54 11.02
CA GLU A 64 13.59 3.98 10.53
C GLU A 64 13.08 2.86 11.44
N ILE A 65 13.93 1.88 11.80
CA ILE A 65 13.60 0.79 12.72
C ILE A 65 13.16 1.34 14.09
N ARG A 66 13.84 2.38 14.60
CA ARG A 66 13.43 3.00 15.88
C ARG A 66 12.04 3.61 15.79
N VAL A 67 11.77 4.37 14.73
CA VAL A 67 10.46 4.98 14.49
C VAL A 67 9.38 3.89 14.37
N GLY A 68 9.64 2.86 13.58
CA GLY A 68 8.69 1.75 13.40
C GLY A 68 8.39 1.01 14.69
N ARG A 69 9.40 0.74 15.53
CA ARG A 69 9.18 0.11 16.84
C ARG A 69 8.34 0.96 17.79
N GLN A 70 8.51 2.27 17.76
CA GLN A 70 7.73 3.18 18.59
C GLN A 70 6.27 3.21 18.13
N LEU A 71 6.04 3.30 16.82
CA LEU A 71 4.71 3.23 16.24
C LEU A 71 4.04 1.86 16.50
N ALA A 72 4.81 0.77 16.37
CA ALA A 72 4.33 -0.58 16.66
C ALA A 72 3.91 -0.79 18.12
N ALA A 73 4.48 -0.05 19.05
CA ALA A 73 4.07 -0.10 20.46
C ALA A 73 2.63 0.36 20.68
N ASP A 74 2.17 1.31 19.88
CA ASP A 74 0.78 1.82 19.91
C ASP A 74 -0.20 0.80 19.32
N TYR A 75 0.26 -0.04 18.39
CA TYR A 75 -0.53 -1.12 17.76
C TYR A 75 -0.23 -2.48 18.36
N SER A 76 0.40 -2.55 19.55
CA SER A 76 0.89 -3.81 20.07
C SER A 76 -0.26 -4.80 20.28
N VAL A 77 -0.38 -5.71 19.31
CA VAL A 77 -1.19 -6.94 19.39
C VAL A 77 -0.77 -7.78 20.61
N GLN A 78 0.45 -7.58 21.12
CA GLN A 78 0.94 -8.18 22.35
C GLN A 78 0.11 -7.83 23.59
N ALA A 79 -0.65 -6.74 23.58
CA ALA A 79 -1.61 -6.42 24.63
C ALA A 79 -2.94 -7.17 24.48
N MET A 80 -3.26 -7.69 23.30
CA MET A 80 -4.41 -8.56 23.07
C MET A 80 -3.99 -9.99 23.42
N LYS A 81 -4.73 -10.62 24.33
CA LYS A 81 -4.60 -12.07 24.53
C LYS A 81 -5.14 -12.73 23.26
N LEU A 82 -4.23 -13.19 22.42
CA LEU A 82 -4.58 -13.99 21.25
C LEU A 82 -5.21 -15.31 21.73
N SER A 83 -6.25 -15.76 21.03
CA SER A 83 -6.75 -17.12 21.19
C SER A 83 -5.73 -18.11 20.62
N PRO A 84 -5.79 -19.40 20.94
CA PRO A 84 -4.93 -20.40 20.31
C PRO A 84 -5.09 -20.44 18.77
N GLU A 85 -6.29 -20.14 18.27
CA GLU A 85 -6.57 -20.02 16.86
C GLU A 85 -5.81 -18.84 16.24
N ASP A 86 -5.87 -17.66 16.88
CA ASP A 86 -5.17 -16.45 16.41
C ASP A 86 -3.65 -16.64 16.45
N GLU A 87 -3.12 -17.33 17.47
CA GLU A 87 -1.70 -17.66 17.56
C GLU A 87 -1.25 -18.57 16.40
N ALA A 88 -2.06 -19.56 16.03
CA ALA A 88 -1.78 -20.44 14.92
C ALA A 88 -1.82 -19.68 13.59
N LEU A 89 -2.81 -18.79 13.42
CA LEU A 89 -2.96 -17.94 12.25
C LEU A 89 -1.78 -16.97 12.13
N GLU A 90 -1.39 -16.30 13.22
CA GLU A 90 -0.23 -15.42 13.24
C GLU A 90 1.07 -16.15 12.89
N LYS A 91 1.26 -17.36 13.43
CA LYS A 91 2.42 -18.20 13.08
C LYS A 91 2.44 -18.55 11.59
N TYR A 92 1.27 -18.82 11.02
CA TYR A 92 1.13 -19.09 9.59
C TYR A 92 1.50 -17.85 8.74
N VAL A 93 0.94 -16.69 9.07
CA VAL A 93 1.23 -15.41 8.41
C VAL A 93 2.71 -15.07 8.51
N ARG A 94 3.33 -15.24 9.68
CA ARG A 94 4.78 -15.05 9.87
C ARG A 94 5.63 -15.98 9.01
N ARG A 95 5.21 -17.22 8.81
CA ARG A 95 5.93 -18.17 7.94
C ARG A 95 5.88 -17.71 6.48
N VAL A 96 4.71 -17.37 5.97
CA VAL A 96 4.53 -16.89 4.60
C VAL A 96 5.29 -15.58 4.40
N GLY A 97 5.09 -14.60 5.29
CA GLY A 97 5.76 -13.31 5.23
C GLY A 97 7.28 -13.42 5.32
N GLY A 98 7.80 -14.30 6.20
CA GLY A 98 9.24 -14.57 6.29
C GLY A 98 9.81 -15.20 5.02
N THR A 99 9.04 -16.07 4.33
CA THR A 99 9.45 -16.62 3.04
C THR A 99 9.53 -15.53 1.96
N VAL A 100 8.56 -14.61 1.94
CA VAL A 100 8.51 -13.49 1.01
C VAL A 100 9.63 -12.49 1.29
N SER A 101 9.73 -12.00 2.52
CA SER A 101 10.69 -10.95 2.90
C SER A 101 12.16 -11.39 2.82
N ALA A 102 12.44 -12.70 2.80
CA ALA A 102 13.78 -13.22 2.55
C ALA A 102 14.33 -12.84 1.16
N HIS A 103 13.49 -12.43 0.24
CA HIS A 103 13.85 -12.00 -1.11
C HIS A 103 13.82 -10.46 -1.29
N ALA A 104 13.48 -9.69 -0.25
CA ALA A 104 13.51 -8.23 -0.26
C ALA A 104 14.93 -7.69 -0.46
N HIS A 105 15.08 -6.52 -1.07
CA HIS A 105 16.39 -5.90 -1.32
C HIS A 105 17.01 -5.37 -0.02
N ARG A 106 16.17 -4.80 0.87
CA ARG A 106 16.63 -4.31 2.17
C ARG A 106 16.57 -5.42 3.22
N HIS A 107 17.67 -5.65 3.89
CA HIS A 107 17.79 -6.67 4.94
C HIS A 107 17.34 -6.10 6.29
N LEU A 108 16.05 -5.86 6.42
CA LEU A 108 15.42 -5.41 7.66
C LEU A 108 14.85 -6.60 8.45
N ASP A 109 14.50 -6.35 9.72
CA ASP A 109 13.83 -7.34 10.55
C ASP A 109 12.31 -7.26 10.31
N TYR A 110 11.85 -7.88 9.21
CA TYR A 110 10.44 -7.92 8.88
C TYR A 110 9.66 -8.79 9.85
N ASN A 111 8.63 -8.21 10.45
CA ASN A 111 7.79 -8.87 11.45
C ASN A 111 6.32 -8.79 11.03
N PHE A 112 5.64 -9.93 11.02
CA PHE A 112 4.28 -10.05 10.53
C PHE A 112 3.32 -10.34 11.68
N HIS A 113 2.23 -9.57 11.76
CA HIS A 113 1.25 -9.62 12.83
C HIS A 113 -0.17 -9.73 12.27
N VAL A 114 -1.02 -10.48 12.95
CA VAL A 114 -2.46 -10.52 12.69
C VAL A 114 -3.18 -9.60 13.67
N ILE A 115 -4.07 -8.76 13.17
CA ILE A 115 -5.01 -8.01 13.99
C ILE A 115 -6.29 -8.85 14.07
N PRO A 116 -6.65 -9.39 15.25
CA PRO A 116 -7.80 -10.29 15.42
C PRO A 116 -9.11 -9.50 15.36
N ASN A 117 -9.46 -9.05 14.17
CA ASN A 117 -10.67 -8.30 13.89
C ASN A 117 -11.20 -8.66 12.49
N HIS A 118 -12.24 -9.48 12.44
CA HIS A 118 -12.91 -9.90 11.20
C HIS A 118 -13.51 -8.74 10.40
N ASN A 119 -13.79 -7.60 11.02
CA ASN A 119 -14.24 -6.42 10.29
C ASN A 119 -13.08 -5.64 9.66
N MET A 120 -11.83 -5.97 9.96
CA MET A 120 -10.67 -5.29 9.39
C MET A 120 -10.25 -5.96 8.08
N ILE A 121 -10.79 -5.49 6.97
CA ILE A 121 -10.41 -5.89 5.62
C ILE A 121 -9.31 -4.94 5.14
N ASN A 122 -8.11 -5.09 5.71
CA ASN A 122 -6.95 -4.27 5.34
C ASN A 122 -5.64 -4.96 5.74
N ALA A 123 -4.53 -4.51 5.12
CA ALA A 123 -3.17 -4.75 5.56
C ALA A 123 -2.42 -3.40 5.53
N PHE A 124 -1.37 -3.26 6.30
CA PHE A 124 -0.50 -2.08 6.26
C PHE A 124 0.88 -2.39 6.83
N SER A 125 1.85 -1.59 6.45
CA SER A 125 3.23 -1.69 6.91
C SER A 125 3.69 -0.44 7.64
N LEU A 126 4.50 -0.63 8.67
CA LEU A 126 5.18 0.45 9.38
C LEU A 126 6.64 0.54 8.93
N PRO A 127 7.28 1.73 9.03
CA PRO A 127 8.70 1.86 8.74
C PRO A 127 9.56 0.84 9.47
N GLY A 128 10.59 0.32 8.81
CA GLY A 128 11.62 -0.50 9.44
C GLY A 128 11.26 -1.95 9.73
N GLY A 129 10.12 -2.47 9.22
CA GLY A 129 9.89 -3.92 9.19
C GLY A 129 8.52 -4.45 9.61
N PRO A 130 7.76 -3.82 10.53
CA PRO A 130 6.48 -4.38 10.98
C PRO A 130 5.40 -4.32 9.89
N VAL A 131 4.72 -5.44 9.67
CA VAL A 131 3.60 -5.61 8.74
C VAL A 131 2.41 -6.17 9.50
N TYR A 132 1.24 -5.60 9.29
CA TYR A 132 -0.01 -5.98 9.94
C TYR A 132 -1.04 -6.39 8.90
N VAL A 133 -1.78 -7.45 9.17
CA VAL A 133 -2.91 -7.89 8.36
C VAL A 133 -4.12 -8.13 9.25
N GLY A 134 -5.26 -7.57 8.88
CA GLY A 134 -6.52 -7.79 9.57
C GLY A 134 -7.10 -9.18 9.28
N GLU A 135 -7.73 -9.78 10.26
CA GLU A 135 -8.35 -11.10 10.11
C GLU A 135 -9.45 -11.08 9.03
N GLY A 136 -10.20 -9.97 8.90
CA GLY A 136 -11.17 -9.83 7.80
C GLY A 136 -10.54 -9.84 6.40
N MET A 137 -9.28 -9.42 6.24
CA MET A 137 -8.56 -9.59 4.97
C MET A 137 -8.18 -11.06 4.75
N LEU A 138 -7.77 -11.77 5.82
CA LEU A 138 -7.44 -13.20 5.76
C LEU A 138 -8.68 -14.06 5.45
N ASP A 139 -9.85 -13.70 5.97
CA ASP A 139 -11.13 -14.37 5.70
C ASP A 139 -11.52 -14.33 4.21
N LEU A 140 -11.03 -13.37 3.47
CA LEU A 140 -11.26 -13.27 2.03
C LEU A 140 -10.34 -14.18 1.21
N MET A 141 -9.28 -14.73 1.79
CA MET A 141 -8.24 -15.47 1.08
C MET A 141 -8.59 -16.96 0.99
N GLU A 142 -8.38 -17.54 -0.18
CA GLU A 142 -8.57 -18.97 -0.45
C GLU A 142 -7.23 -19.70 -0.63
N THR A 143 -6.17 -18.95 -0.97
CA THR A 143 -4.86 -19.53 -1.27
C THR A 143 -3.74 -18.85 -0.49
N GLU A 144 -2.66 -19.59 -0.24
CA GLU A 144 -1.43 -19.06 0.38
C GLU A 144 -0.76 -18.03 -0.55
N ASP A 145 -0.95 -18.18 -1.87
CA ASP A 145 -0.41 -17.24 -2.86
C ASP A 145 -1.11 -15.87 -2.82
N GLU A 146 -2.40 -15.84 -2.47
CA GLU A 146 -3.12 -14.59 -2.19
C GLU A 146 -2.53 -13.86 -0.97
N LEU A 147 -2.29 -14.60 0.11
CA LEU A 147 -1.63 -14.06 1.29
C LEU A 147 -0.21 -13.56 0.97
N ALA A 148 0.56 -14.38 0.26
CA ALA A 148 1.93 -14.01 -0.14
C ALA A 148 1.94 -12.72 -0.98
N SER A 149 0.96 -12.54 -1.88
CA SER A 149 0.84 -11.34 -2.71
C SER A 149 0.55 -10.08 -1.89
N ILE A 150 -0.34 -10.15 -0.90
CA ILE A 150 -0.64 -9.03 0.00
C ILE A 150 0.56 -8.71 0.89
N LEU A 151 1.19 -9.73 1.49
CA LEU A 151 2.37 -9.50 2.34
C LEU A 151 3.56 -8.98 1.55
N ALA A 152 3.75 -9.43 0.30
CA ALA A 152 4.77 -8.92 -0.60
C ALA A 152 4.54 -7.44 -0.94
N HIS A 153 3.31 -7.03 -1.23
CA HIS A 153 2.94 -5.64 -1.45
C HIS A 153 3.31 -4.75 -0.24
N GLU A 154 3.02 -5.20 0.97
CA GLU A 154 3.38 -4.47 2.20
C GLU A 154 4.90 -4.43 2.43
N VAL A 155 5.61 -5.52 2.13
CA VAL A 155 7.08 -5.55 2.19
C VAL A 155 7.67 -4.52 1.23
N GLU A 156 7.13 -4.39 0.00
CA GLU A 156 7.61 -3.43 -0.98
C GLU A 156 7.40 -1.98 -0.56
N HIS A 157 6.34 -1.65 0.18
CA HIS A 157 6.19 -0.32 0.75
C HIS A 157 7.32 0.04 1.75
N ILE A 158 7.87 -0.95 2.44
CA ILE A 158 9.04 -0.75 3.31
C ILE A 158 10.31 -0.72 2.45
N ASP A 159 10.48 -1.66 1.55
CA ASP A 159 11.68 -1.85 0.73
C ASP A 159 11.97 -0.65 -0.19
N HIS A 160 10.90 -0.03 -0.72
CA HIS A 160 10.94 1.19 -1.53
C HIS A 160 10.81 2.49 -0.70
N TYR A 161 10.91 2.41 0.64
CA TYR A 161 10.88 3.54 1.57
C TYR A 161 9.55 4.33 1.63
N HIS A 162 8.48 3.84 1.02
CA HIS A 162 7.19 4.54 1.01
C HIS A 162 6.68 4.82 2.43
N SER A 163 6.79 3.83 3.33
CA SER A 163 6.33 3.95 4.72
C SER A 163 7.12 4.99 5.52
N VAL A 164 8.45 5.07 5.35
CA VAL A 164 9.26 6.06 6.05
C VAL A 164 9.12 7.45 5.47
N GLU A 165 9.03 7.60 4.16
CA GLU A 165 8.80 8.89 3.49
C GLU A 165 7.49 9.51 3.94
N ARG A 166 6.45 8.70 4.10
CA ARG A 166 5.16 9.12 4.60
C ARG A 166 5.23 9.68 6.02
N VAL A 167 5.94 9.01 6.93
CA VAL A 167 6.18 9.51 8.29
C VAL A 167 6.98 10.81 8.29
N GLN A 168 7.98 10.91 7.42
CA GLN A 168 8.78 12.15 7.28
C GLN A 168 7.93 13.34 6.80
N ILE A 169 6.99 13.10 5.87
CA ILE A 169 6.05 14.13 5.40
C ILE A 169 5.16 14.59 6.56
N GLU A 170 4.59 13.67 7.31
CA GLU A 170 3.71 13.97 8.45
C GLU A 170 4.45 14.74 9.55
N ALA A 171 5.65 14.29 9.91
CA ALA A 171 6.50 14.99 10.87
C ALA A 171 6.79 16.44 10.42
N LYS A 172 7.10 16.61 9.15
CA LYS A 172 7.40 17.91 8.55
C LYS A 172 6.17 18.83 8.54
N LEU A 173 4.98 18.28 8.25
CA LEU A 173 3.71 19.03 8.29
C LEU A 173 3.37 19.48 9.72
N LYS A 174 3.70 18.68 10.72
CA LYS A 174 3.53 18.99 12.14
C LYS A 174 4.68 19.82 12.72
N ASN A 175 5.67 20.21 11.93
CA ASN A 175 6.90 20.89 12.36
C ASN A 175 7.65 20.15 13.49
N LEU A 176 7.65 18.83 13.45
CA LEU A 176 8.37 17.96 14.39
C LEU A 176 9.77 17.68 13.87
N ASP A 177 10.73 17.57 14.80
CA ASP A 177 12.05 17.07 14.50
C ASP A 177 12.01 15.55 14.29
N LEU A 178 12.66 15.05 13.27
CA LEU A 178 12.67 13.62 12.95
C LEU A 178 13.29 12.76 14.07
N ASP A 179 14.21 13.33 14.84
CA ASP A 179 14.81 12.64 15.99
C ASP A 179 13.82 12.38 17.14
N VAL A 180 12.70 13.10 17.17
CA VAL A 180 11.65 12.97 18.18
C VAL A 180 10.33 12.40 17.64
N VAL A 181 10.26 12.13 16.33
CA VAL A 181 9.03 11.67 15.66
C VAL A 181 8.40 10.48 16.36
N GLY A 182 9.21 9.50 16.76
CA GLY A 182 8.70 8.33 17.46
C GLY A 182 8.26 8.55 18.91
N GLN A 183 8.55 9.72 19.52
CA GLN A 183 8.17 10.02 20.89
C GLN A 183 6.88 10.86 21.00
N PHE A 184 6.55 11.63 19.95
CA PHE A 184 5.49 12.62 19.97
C PHE A 184 4.49 12.48 18.82
N LEU A 185 4.74 11.57 17.89
CA LEU A 185 3.84 11.34 16.78
C LEU A 185 2.88 10.20 17.13
N GLU A 186 1.76 10.54 17.76
CA GLU A 186 0.60 9.67 17.73
C GLU A 186 0.08 9.67 16.29
N ILE A 187 0.38 8.61 15.55
CA ILE A 187 -0.13 8.41 14.20
C ILE A 187 -1.33 7.47 14.33
N PRO A 188 -2.56 7.97 14.17
CA PRO A 188 -3.75 7.14 14.21
C PRO A 188 -3.71 6.03 13.16
N LEU A 189 -4.38 4.90 13.43
CA LEU A 189 -4.50 3.80 12.48
C LEU A 189 -5.04 4.25 11.12
N GLU A 190 -5.96 5.21 11.14
CA GLU A 190 -6.56 5.82 9.94
C GLU A 190 -5.52 6.49 9.03
N PHE A 191 -4.41 6.94 9.58
CA PHE A 191 -3.30 7.47 8.78
C PHE A 191 -2.71 6.37 7.90
N TRP A 192 -2.45 5.18 8.44
CA TRP A 192 -1.92 4.04 7.69
C TRP A 192 -2.96 3.50 6.71
N GLN A 193 -4.23 3.61 7.06
CA GLN A 193 -5.35 3.28 6.20
C GLN A 193 -5.65 4.33 5.12
N ALA A 194 -5.05 5.51 5.16
CA ALA A 194 -5.29 6.56 4.15
C ALA A 194 -4.51 6.36 2.83
N GLY A 195 -3.69 5.30 2.72
CA GLY A 195 -3.01 4.86 1.50
C GLY A 195 -1.78 5.65 1.10
N TYR A 196 -1.15 5.15 0.07
CA TYR A 196 0.01 5.74 -0.58
C TYR A 196 -0.40 6.45 -1.88
N HIS A 197 0.55 7.06 -2.56
CA HIS A 197 0.27 7.61 -3.89
C HIS A 197 0.04 6.49 -4.90
N LYS A 198 -0.79 6.76 -5.90
CA LYS A 198 -1.14 5.79 -6.94
C LYS A 198 0.09 5.17 -7.60
N ASP A 199 1.13 5.95 -7.83
CA ASP A 199 2.38 5.46 -8.43
C ASP A 199 3.14 4.55 -7.46
N GLU A 200 3.17 4.87 -6.16
CA GLU A 200 3.76 4.03 -5.11
C GLU A 200 2.99 2.70 -4.96
N GLU A 201 1.67 2.77 -5.05
CA GLU A 201 0.82 1.59 -5.03
C GLU A 201 1.09 0.68 -6.23
N PHE A 202 1.17 1.26 -7.43
CA PHE A 202 1.49 0.50 -8.64
C PHE A 202 2.92 -0.03 -8.65
N GLU A 203 3.85 0.65 -8.01
CA GLU A 203 5.21 0.14 -7.80
C GLU A 203 5.19 -1.03 -6.83
N ALA A 204 4.52 -0.90 -5.69
CA ALA A 204 4.38 -1.97 -4.71
C ALA A 204 3.64 -3.20 -5.27
N ASP A 205 2.62 -3.01 -6.12
CA ASP A 205 1.97 -4.12 -6.83
C ASP A 205 2.92 -4.86 -7.76
N ARG A 206 3.65 -4.12 -8.60
CA ARG A 206 4.55 -4.71 -9.60
C ARG A 206 5.71 -5.44 -8.93
N GLU A 207 6.40 -4.78 -8.02
CA GLU A 207 7.55 -5.36 -7.34
C GLU A 207 7.12 -6.42 -6.32
N GLY A 208 5.96 -6.26 -5.65
CA GLY A 208 5.39 -7.25 -4.75
C GLY A 208 5.04 -8.56 -5.46
N VAL A 209 4.47 -8.50 -6.67
CA VAL A 209 4.26 -9.73 -7.48
C VAL A 209 5.60 -10.37 -7.85
N ARG A 210 6.63 -9.60 -8.22
CA ARG A 210 7.97 -10.13 -8.49
C ARG A 210 8.58 -10.77 -7.26
N LEU A 211 8.44 -10.13 -6.11
CA LEU A 211 8.91 -10.63 -4.83
C LEU A 211 8.22 -11.94 -4.44
N ALA A 212 6.89 -12.03 -4.59
CA ALA A 212 6.13 -13.25 -4.34
C ALA A 212 6.57 -14.39 -5.26
N VAL A 213 6.77 -14.11 -6.56
CA VAL A 213 7.25 -15.11 -7.53
C VAL A 213 8.68 -15.55 -7.20
N ALA A 214 9.58 -14.65 -6.82
CA ALA A 214 10.93 -15.00 -6.35
C ALA A 214 10.90 -15.91 -5.12
N ALA A 215 9.90 -15.73 -4.24
CA ALA A 215 9.65 -16.57 -3.07
C ALA A 215 8.96 -17.90 -3.38
N GLY A 216 8.68 -18.19 -4.66
CA GLY A 216 8.09 -19.44 -5.13
C GLY A 216 6.57 -19.50 -5.07
N TYR A 217 5.90 -18.34 -5.04
CA TYR A 217 4.44 -18.22 -5.12
C TYR A 217 3.98 -17.90 -6.54
N SER A 218 2.72 -18.22 -6.83
CA SER A 218 2.11 -17.93 -8.12
C SER A 218 1.75 -16.44 -8.26
N PRO A 219 2.05 -15.77 -9.39
CA PRO A 219 1.61 -14.41 -9.64
C PRO A 219 0.07 -14.30 -9.71
N TYR A 220 -0.62 -15.43 -9.93
CA TYR A 220 -2.08 -15.49 -9.94
C TYR A 220 -2.72 -15.34 -8.54
N GLY A 221 -1.93 -15.39 -7.45
CA GLY A 221 -2.39 -14.98 -6.13
C GLY A 221 -2.88 -13.53 -6.12
N ALA A 222 -2.10 -12.61 -6.70
CA ALA A 222 -2.51 -11.21 -6.86
C ALA A 222 -3.76 -11.07 -7.76
N VAL A 223 -3.83 -11.80 -8.87
CA VAL A 223 -5.00 -11.80 -9.76
C VAL A 223 -6.25 -12.26 -9.02
N SER A 224 -6.15 -13.33 -8.22
CA SER A 224 -7.27 -13.90 -7.47
C SER A 224 -7.80 -12.93 -6.42
N ILE A 225 -6.94 -12.40 -5.57
CA ILE A 225 -7.36 -11.48 -4.48
C ILE A 225 -7.92 -10.17 -5.05
N PHE A 226 -7.29 -9.57 -6.07
CA PHE A 226 -7.81 -8.35 -6.68
C PHE A 226 -9.13 -8.58 -7.42
N THR A 227 -9.33 -9.75 -8.04
CA THR A 227 -10.62 -10.11 -8.63
C THR A 227 -11.73 -10.19 -7.58
N ARG A 228 -11.43 -10.76 -6.41
CA ARG A 228 -12.37 -10.88 -5.30
C ARG A 228 -12.70 -9.51 -4.70
N LEU A 229 -11.71 -8.69 -4.46
CA LEU A 229 -11.89 -7.30 -4.00
C LEU A 229 -12.68 -6.47 -5.01
N ALA A 230 -12.47 -6.66 -6.31
CA ALA A 230 -13.23 -5.98 -7.36
C ALA A 230 -14.72 -6.39 -7.36
N LYS A 231 -15.01 -7.67 -7.14
CA LYS A 231 -16.39 -8.15 -7.00
C LYS A 231 -17.08 -7.53 -5.80
N LEU A 232 -16.41 -7.54 -4.63
CA LEU A 232 -16.92 -6.91 -3.43
C LEU A 232 -17.19 -5.42 -3.66
N SER A 233 -16.27 -4.68 -4.27
CA SER A 233 -16.44 -3.27 -4.61
C SER A 233 -17.69 -3.03 -5.47
N ASN A 234 -17.93 -3.85 -6.49
CA ASN A 234 -19.11 -3.73 -7.37
C ASN A 234 -20.40 -4.10 -6.64
N GLU A 235 -20.40 -5.13 -5.82
CA GLU A 235 -21.54 -5.53 -5.00
C GLU A 235 -21.93 -4.41 -4.03
N PHE A 236 -20.97 -3.73 -3.42
CA PHE A 236 -21.21 -2.58 -2.55
C PHE A 236 -21.88 -1.41 -3.27
N VAL A 237 -21.44 -1.07 -4.48
CA VAL A 237 -22.06 -0.01 -5.27
C VAL A 237 -23.52 -0.35 -5.61
N ILE A 238 -23.84 -1.62 -5.79
CA ILE A 238 -25.19 -2.08 -6.12
C ILE A 238 -26.08 -2.15 -4.87
N HIS A 239 -25.55 -2.61 -3.74
CA HIS A 239 -26.34 -2.83 -2.50
C HIS A 239 -26.54 -1.55 -1.67
N ALA A 240 -25.65 -0.56 -1.78
CA ALA A 240 -25.88 0.77 -1.21
C ALA A 240 -27.15 1.46 -1.76
N GLN A 241 -27.77 0.88 -2.79
CA GLN A 241 -29.06 1.32 -3.35
C GLN A 241 -30.26 0.46 -2.92
N SER A 242 -30.06 -0.61 -2.13
CA SER A 242 -31.12 -1.52 -1.68
C SER A 242 -31.03 -1.75 -0.17
N PRO A 243 -32.01 -1.28 0.63
CA PRO A 243 -32.03 -1.58 2.07
C PRO A 243 -32.57 -3.01 2.29
N GLY A 244 -31.71 -4.00 2.46
CA GLY A 244 -32.20 -5.36 2.71
C GLY A 244 -31.22 -6.49 2.99
N GLU A 245 -29.90 -6.32 2.83
CA GLU A 245 -28.95 -7.36 3.24
C GLU A 245 -27.82 -6.71 4.08
N GLU A 246 -27.80 -7.11 5.34
CA GLU A 246 -26.85 -6.64 6.36
C GLU A 246 -25.45 -7.25 6.12
N LEU A 247 -24.66 -6.66 5.25
CA LEU A 247 -23.25 -6.58 5.57
C LEU A 247 -23.13 -5.56 6.69
N SER A 248 -22.44 -5.88 7.78
CA SER A 248 -22.32 -4.97 8.91
C SER A 248 -21.76 -3.62 8.41
N GLU A 249 -22.31 -2.52 8.88
CA GLU A 249 -21.83 -1.16 8.55
C GLU A 249 -20.30 -1.06 8.70
N LEU A 250 -19.73 -1.82 9.65
CA LEU A 250 -18.29 -1.91 9.93
C LEU A 250 -17.50 -2.58 8.79
N ALA A 251 -18.03 -3.62 8.15
CA ALA A 251 -17.36 -4.27 7.01
C ALA A 251 -17.40 -3.36 5.77
N ILE A 252 -18.51 -2.62 5.59
CA ILE A 252 -18.63 -1.60 4.53
C ILE A 252 -17.61 -0.48 4.74
N GLU A 253 -17.49 0.02 5.97
CA GLU A 253 -16.54 1.06 6.32
C GLU A 253 -15.09 0.60 6.11
N SER A 254 -14.76 -0.62 6.52
CA SER A 254 -13.43 -1.20 6.35
C SER A 254 -13.06 -1.39 4.87
N LEU A 255 -13.95 -1.95 4.05
CA LEU A 255 -13.73 -2.06 2.60
C LEU A 255 -13.61 -0.68 1.94
N THR A 256 -14.44 0.28 2.35
CA THR A 256 -14.32 1.66 1.89
C THR A 256 -12.98 2.25 2.30
N GLY A 257 -12.48 1.92 3.49
CA GLY A 257 -11.15 2.25 3.98
C GLY A 257 -10.06 1.67 3.07
N TYR A 258 -10.13 0.39 2.76
CA TYR A 258 -9.20 -0.27 1.84
C TYR A 258 -9.15 0.42 0.46
N PHE A 259 -10.29 0.71 -0.15
CA PHE A 259 -10.33 1.38 -1.46
C PHE A 259 -9.94 2.87 -1.42
N ARG A 260 -9.94 3.51 -0.26
CA ARG A 260 -9.33 4.84 -0.08
C ARG A 260 -7.82 4.76 0.02
N SER A 261 -7.31 3.66 0.58
CA SER A 261 -5.87 3.47 0.76
C SER A 261 -5.18 2.92 -0.48
N HIS A 262 -5.89 2.19 -1.33
CA HIS A 262 -5.32 1.56 -2.52
C HIS A 262 -6.13 1.93 -3.78
N PRO A 263 -5.50 1.99 -4.97
CA PRO A 263 -6.21 2.19 -6.23
C PRO A 263 -7.31 1.16 -6.44
N LEU A 264 -8.23 1.46 -7.34
CA LEU A 264 -9.31 0.53 -7.68
C LEU A 264 -8.75 -0.84 -8.08
N PRO A 265 -9.31 -1.94 -7.57
CA PRO A 265 -8.80 -3.29 -7.85
C PRO A 265 -8.74 -3.62 -9.34
N SER A 266 -9.62 -3.03 -10.17
CA SER A 266 -9.60 -3.21 -11.62
C SER A 266 -8.31 -2.68 -12.27
N GLU A 267 -7.81 -1.53 -11.85
CA GLU A 267 -6.57 -0.94 -12.39
C GLU A 267 -5.34 -1.78 -11.95
N ARG A 268 -5.33 -2.26 -10.71
CA ARG A 268 -4.31 -3.15 -10.17
C ARG A 268 -4.30 -4.48 -10.93
N LEU A 269 -5.48 -5.05 -11.15
CA LEU A 269 -5.65 -6.30 -11.91
C LEU A 269 -5.11 -6.18 -13.34
N ASP A 270 -5.40 -5.08 -14.04
CA ASP A 270 -4.90 -4.82 -15.38
C ASP A 270 -3.36 -4.72 -15.40
N GLN A 271 -2.76 -4.11 -14.39
CA GLN A 271 -1.31 -4.03 -14.26
C GLN A 271 -0.68 -5.39 -14.04
N VAL A 272 -1.20 -6.19 -13.11
CA VAL A 272 -0.67 -7.53 -12.80
C VAL A 272 -0.79 -8.46 -14.00
N ASN A 273 -1.92 -8.42 -14.73
CA ASN A 273 -2.09 -9.22 -15.95
C ASN A 273 -1.07 -8.83 -17.04
N ARG A 274 -0.76 -7.54 -17.20
CA ARG A 274 0.31 -7.12 -18.11
C ARG A 274 1.67 -7.62 -17.66
N LEU A 275 1.98 -7.51 -16.36
CA LEU A 275 3.23 -8.00 -15.80
C LEU A 275 3.43 -9.50 -16.01
N ILE A 276 2.38 -10.31 -15.82
CA ILE A 276 2.42 -11.76 -16.05
C ILE A 276 2.84 -12.07 -17.50
N ILE A 277 2.33 -11.31 -18.48
CA ILE A 277 2.67 -11.47 -19.89
C ILE A 277 4.12 -10.99 -20.16
N GLU A 278 4.49 -9.84 -19.62
CA GLU A 278 5.83 -9.25 -19.79
C GLU A 278 6.94 -10.13 -19.22
N GLU A 279 6.69 -10.79 -18.10
CA GLU A 279 7.65 -11.65 -17.40
C GLU A 279 7.54 -13.14 -17.84
N HIS A 280 6.63 -13.47 -18.78
CA HIS A 280 6.39 -14.83 -19.27
C HIS A 280 5.99 -15.84 -18.18
N TRP A 281 5.07 -15.43 -17.29
CA TRP A 281 4.59 -16.25 -16.17
C TRP A 281 3.21 -16.89 -16.41
N GLU A 282 2.70 -16.92 -17.63
CA GLU A 282 1.36 -17.40 -17.98
C GLU A 282 1.10 -18.85 -17.57
N ASP A 283 2.17 -19.65 -17.47
CA ASP A 283 2.08 -21.05 -17.07
C ASP A 283 2.13 -21.27 -15.54
N GLN A 284 2.40 -20.22 -14.74
CA GLN A 284 2.52 -20.33 -13.28
C GLN A 284 1.17 -20.21 -12.56
N LYS A 285 0.14 -20.93 -13.04
CA LYS A 285 -1.25 -20.83 -12.55
C LYS A 285 -1.54 -21.63 -11.29
N ALA A 286 -0.70 -22.60 -10.95
CA ALA A 286 -0.92 -23.42 -9.76
C ALA A 286 -0.73 -22.62 -8.50
N GLN A 287 -1.74 -22.65 -7.61
CA GLN A 287 -1.73 -21.95 -6.34
C GLN A 287 -1.75 -22.95 -5.17
N LYS A 288 -1.12 -22.58 -4.08
CA LYS A 288 -1.08 -23.33 -2.84
C LYS A 288 -2.34 -23.02 -2.03
N GLN A 289 -3.00 -24.04 -1.49
CA GLN A 289 -4.18 -23.85 -0.65
C GLN A 289 -3.82 -23.14 0.66
N PHE A 290 -4.68 -22.23 1.08
CA PHE A 290 -4.60 -21.62 2.40
C PHE A 290 -4.92 -22.66 3.46
N HIS A 291 -3.96 -23.01 4.28
CA HIS A 291 -4.13 -24.08 5.28
C HIS A 291 -3.41 -23.72 6.58
N VAL A 292 -4.20 -23.41 7.60
CA VAL A 292 -3.70 -23.16 8.95
C VAL A 292 -3.83 -24.45 9.77
N GLU A 293 -2.72 -24.94 10.29
CA GLU A 293 -2.71 -26.04 11.25
C GLU A 293 -3.03 -25.49 12.64
N TYR A 294 -4.25 -25.71 13.09
CA TYR A 294 -4.63 -25.40 14.45
C TYR A 294 -4.13 -26.49 15.40
N ALA A 295 -3.53 -26.08 16.52
CA ALA A 295 -3.13 -27.03 17.58
C ALA A 295 -4.40 -27.71 18.12
N LYS A 296 -4.42 -29.06 18.09
CA LYS A 296 -5.50 -29.88 18.64
C LYS A 296 -5.46 -29.87 20.15
#